data_47c61292b87842e934ff9fd222dfb135
#
_entry.id   47c61292b87842e934ff9fd222dfb135
#
_cell.length_a   1.000
_cell.length_b   1.000
_cell.length_c   1.000
_cell.angle_alpha   90.00
_cell.angle_beta   90.00
_cell.angle_gamma   90.00
#
_symmetry.space_group_name_H-M   'P 1'
#
loop_
_entity.id
_entity.type
_entity.pdbx_description
1 polymer ?
#
loop_
_entity_poly.entity_id
_entity_poly.type
_entity_poly.pdbx_seq_one_letter_code
_entity_poly.pdbx_strand_id
1 'polypeptide(L)'
;RKALEGKVNDLPEDQICDMLLASAYHPTFKLEKLGGKFYTDGGFVDTLPLHALVTNGYKDIIAVRIPGIGHNRRFRMPDDVNITYIATNADLGGVLNFDAEQSRRDIAIGYLDAKRVLYGLYGKHYYIERSMTDREALNMLLDSLETGENLRQFCERDLPRVARHLDAEGDYYELLIAVLEDAAAKQGVDNMRIYKDTELVSRLEESRE
;
A
#
# COMPACT_ATOMS: atom_id res chain seq x y z
N ARG A 1 -23.28 -22.52 -3.57
CA ARG A 1 -22.93 -21.23 -4.16
C ARG A 1 -21.94 -21.47 -5.29
N LYS A 2 -22.15 -20.87 -6.44
CA LYS A 2 -21.25 -21.01 -7.60
C LYS A 2 -20.66 -19.63 -7.91
N ALA A 3 -19.33 -19.52 -8.01
CA ALA A 3 -18.70 -18.33 -8.54
C ALA A 3 -19.11 -18.13 -10.00
N LEU A 4 -19.40 -16.89 -10.38
CA LEU A 4 -19.62 -16.48 -11.74
C LEU A 4 -18.52 -15.51 -12.11
N GLU A 5 -17.71 -15.88 -13.09
CA GLU A 5 -16.64 -15.05 -13.66
C GLU A 5 -16.96 -14.82 -15.13
N GLY A 6 -16.81 -13.60 -15.61
CA GLY A 6 -17.08 -13.25 -17.02
C GLY A 6 -16.45 -11.92 -17.39
N LYS A 7 -16.17 -11.75 -18.67
CA LYS A 7 -15.72 -10.47 -19.20
C LYS A 7 -16.92 -9.58 -19.45
N VAL A 8 -16.83 -8.32 -19.04
CA VAL A 8 -17.89 -7.32 -19.24
C VAL A 8 -18.21 -7.16 -20.73
N ASN A 9 -17.19 -7.22 -21.59
CA ASN A 9 -17.35 -7.08 -23.04
C ASN A 9 -18.11 -8.25 -23.70
N ASP A 10 -18.24 -9.37 -23.01
CA ASP A 10 -18.98 -10.54 -23.52
C ASP A 10 -20.46 -10.53 -23.06
N LEU A 11 -20.85 -9.53 -22.25
CA LEU A 11 -22.20 -9.37 -21.74
C LEU A 11 -23.07 -8.54 -22.71
N PRO A 12 -24.37 -8.87 -22.87
CA PRO A 12 -25.35 -7.98 -23.48
C PRO A 12 -25.41 -6.65 -22.73
N GLU A 13 -25.58 -5.52 -23.45
CA GLU A 13 -25.59 -4.17 -22.85
C GLU A 13 -26.63 -4.02 -21.76
N ASP A 14 -27.81 -4.61 -21.91
CA ASP A 14 -28.90 -4.61 -20.94
C ASP A 14 -28.60 -5.37 -19.63
N GLN A 15 -27.55 -6.21 -19.61
CA GLN A 15 -27.15 -7.00 -18.45
C GLN A 15 -25.92 -6.44 -17.74
N ILE A 16 -25.20 -5.49 -18.34
CA ILE A 16 -23.96 -4.97 -17.77
C ILE A 16 -24.19 -4.32 -16.40
N CYS A 17 -25.23 -3.45 -16.28
CA CYS A 17 -25.54 -2.79 -15.01
C CYS A 17 -25.94 -3.79 -13.93
N ASP A 18 -26.75 -4.78 -14.26
CA ASP A 18 -27.16 -5.82 -13.32
C ASP A 18 -25.98 -6.66 -12.84
N MET A 19 -25.04 -6.99 -13.72
CA MET A 19 -23.85 -7.78 -13.36
C MET A 19 -22.84 -6.98 -12.55
N LEU A 20 -22.67 -5.69 -12.83
CA LEU A 20 -21.85 -4.80 -11.99
C LEU A 20 -22.45 -4.67 -10.61
N LEU A 21 -23.77 -4.45 -10.50
CA LEU A 21 -24.47 -4.42 -9.23
C LEU A 21 -24.35 -5.77 -8.50
N ALA A 22 -24.51 -6.89 -9.19
CA ALA A 22 -24.37 -8.23 -8.63
C ALA A 22 -22.98 -8.47 -8.03
N SER A 23 -21.93 -7.95 -8.66
CA SER A 23 -20.55 -8.03 -8.21
C SER A 23 -20.30 -7.33 -6.87
N ALA A 24 -21.05 -6.27 -6.57
CA ALA A 24 -20.94 -5.47 -5.36
C ALA A 24 -22.15 -5.64 -4.41
N TYR A 25 -22.97 -6.68 -4.59
CA TYR A 25 -24.20 -6.87 -3.83
C TYR A 25 -23.93 -7.41 -2.43
N HIS A 26 -23.62 -6.50 -1.50
CA HIS A 26 -23.33 -6.86 -0.12
C HIS A 26 -24.60 -7.34 0.63
N PRO A 27 -24.52 -8.41 1.44
CA PRO A 27 -25.69 -9.02 2.10
C PRO A 27 -26.42 -8.12 3.10
N THR A 28 -25.82 -7.00 3.53
CA THR A 28 -26.48 -6.01 4.41
C THR A 28 -27.57 -5.22 3.70
N PHE A 29 -27.55 -5.18 2.38
CA PHE A 29 -28.59 -4.56 1.59
C PHE A 29 -29.74 -5.55 1.30
N LYS A 30 -30.93 -5.01 1.07
CA LYS A 30 -32.08 -5.84 0.64
C LYS A 30 -31.75 -6.54 -0.66
N LEU A 31 -31.69 -7.88 -0.63
CA LEU A 31 -31.42 -8.68 -1.82
C LEU A 31 -32.61 -8.70 -2.77
N GLU A 32 -32.39 -8.25 -3.97
CA GLU A 32 -33.34 -8.30 -5.07
C GLU A 32 -32.86 -9.24 -6.16
N LYS A 33 -33.78 -9.75 -7.00
CA LYS A 33 -33.40 -10.59 -8.12
C LYS A 33 -32.96 -9.71 -9.28
N LEU A 34 -31.74 -9.98 -9.76
CA LEU A 34 -31.20 -9.42 -11.00
C LEU A 34 -31.27 -10.49 -12.07
N GLY A 35 -31.95 -10.22 -13.19
CA GLY A 35 -32.18 -11.23 -14.23
C GLY A 35 -32.87 -12.52 -13.69
N GLY A 36 -33.74 -12.42 -12.70
CA GLY A 36 -34.46 -13.54 -12.08
C GLY A 36 -33.65 -14.37 -11.07
N LYS A 37 -32.39 -14.04 -10.78
CA LYS A 37 -31.50 -14.76 -9.86
C LYS A 37 -31.02 -13.87 -8.72
N PHE A 38 -30.69 -14.49 -7.58
CA PHE A 38 -30.04 -13.81 -6.47
C PHE A 38 -28.51 -13.91 -6.61
N TYR A 39 -27.85 -12.79 -6.38
CA TYR A 39 -26.39 -12.68 -6.37
C TYR A 39 -25.91 -12.15 -5.02
N THR A 40 -24.65 -12.37 -4.72
CA THR A 40 -23.94 -11.75 -3.60
C THR A 40 -22.58 -11.27 -4.10
N ASP A 41 -22.04 -10.26 -3.44
CA ASP A 41 -20.72 -9.70 -3.69
C ASP A 41 -19.67 -10.78 -3.95
N GLY A 42 -18.87 -10.58 -4.98
CA GLY A 42 -17.80 -11.50 -5.40
C GLY A 42 -16.71 -11.67 -4.35
N GLY A 43 -16.48 -10.70 -3.48
CA GLY A 43 -15.51 -10.76 -2.39
C GLY A 43 -15.78 -11.87 -1.37
N PHE A 44 -17.01 -12.40 -1.30
CA PHE A 44 -17.31 -13.60 -0.49
C PHE A 44 -16.74 -14.90 -1.10
N VAL A 45 -16.28 -14.85 -2.32
CA VAL A 45 -15.68 -16.00 -3.02
C VAL A 45 -14.20 -15.76 -3.29
N ASP A 46 -13.86 -14.60 -3.83
CA ASP A 46 -12.49 -14.19 -4.13
C ASP A 46 -12.40 -12.66 -4.18
N THR A 47 -11.71 -12.07 -3.21
CA THR A 47 -11.55 -10.60 -3.14
C THR A 47 -10.56 -10.08 -4.17
N LEU A 48 -9.65 -10.93 -4.64
CA LEU A 48 -8.63 -10.56 -5.62
C LEU A 48 -8.50 -11.68 -6.67
N PRO A 49 -9.34 -11.67 -7.71
CA PRO A 49 -9.50 -12.80 -8.64
C PRO A 49 -8.35 -12.89 -9.66
N LEU A 50 -7.11 -13.00 -9.19
CA LEU A 50 -5.90 -13.12 -10.01
C LEU A 50 -5.95 -14.37 -10.92
N HIS A 51 -6.51 -15.44 -10.40
CA HIS A 51 -6.69 -16.68 -11.16
C HIS A 51 -7.46 -16.47 -12.47
N ALA A 52 -8.47 -15.59 -12.46
CA ALA A 52 -9.25 -15.30 -13.67
C ALA A 52 -8.37 -14.61 -14.74
N LEU A 53 -7.49 -13.69 -14.34
CA LEU A 53 -6.56 -13.02 -15.24
C LEU A 53 -5.52 -14.00 -15.80
N VAL A 54 -4.90 -14.80 -14.93
CA VAL A 54 -3.90 -15.79 -15.32
C VAL A 54 -4.49 -16.83 -16.27
N THR A 55 -5.69 -17.33 -15.99
CA THR A 55 -6.39 -18.30 -16.87
C THR A 55 -6.72 -17.69 -18.24
N ASN A 56 -6.91 -16.38 -18.33
CA ASN A 56 -7.09 -15.66 -19.59
C ASN A 56 -5.75 -15.28 -20.27
N GLY A 57 -4.61 -15.72 -19.76
CA GLY A 57 -3.30 -15.57 -20.39
C GLY A 57 -2.57 -14.26 -20.09
N TYR A 58 -3.05 -13.45 -19.13
CA TYR A 58 -2.34 -12.25 -18.68
C TYR A 58 -1.15 -12.65 -17.82
N LYS A 59 0.02 -12.06 -18.10
CA LYS A 59 1.29 -12.36 -17.42
C LYS A 59 1.80 -11.20 -16.58
N ASP A 60 1.53 -9.97 -16.97
CA ASP A 60 1.87 -8.78 -16.23
C ASP A 60 0.59 -8.17 -15.66
N ILE A 61 0.46 -8.20 -14.34
CA ILE A 61 -0.77 -7.86 -13.63
C ILE A 61 -0.46 -6.80 -12.58
N ILE A 62 -1.21 -5.69 -12.59
CA ILE A 62 -1.23 -4.75 -11.48
C ILE A 62 -2.45 -5.09 -10.62
N ALA A 63 -2.21 -5.39 -9.36
CA ALA A 63 -3.22 -5.78 -8.39
C ALA A 63 -3.36 -4.72 -7.30
N VAL A 64 -4.48 -4.01 -7.28
CA VAL A 64 -4.81 -3.06 -6.20
C VAL A 64 -5.52 -3.82 -5.09
N ARG A 65 -4.91 -3.82 -3.91
CA ARG A 65 -5.44 -4.52 -2.73
C ARG A 65 -5.91 -3.53 -1.68
N ILE A 66 -7.20 -3.56 -1.40
CA ILE A 66 -7.82 -2.81 -0.31
C ILE A 66 -8.10 -3.80 0.83
N PRO A 67 -7.70 -3.51 2.08
CA PRO A 67 -8.08 -4.32 3.24
C PRO A 67 -9.60 -4.39 3.36
N GLY A 68 -10.16 -5.57 3.57
CA GLY A 68 -11.60 -5.76 3.66
C GLY A 68 -11.99 -7.17 4.08
N ILE A 69 -13.30 -7.37 4.33
CA ILE A 69 -13.86 -8.66 4.70
C ILE A 69 -14.09 -9.47 3.44
N GLY A 70 -13.47 -10.66 3.35
CA GLY A 70 -13.66 -11.56 2.22
C GLY A 70 -12.67 -12.70 2.22
N HIS A 71 -12.68 -13.49 1.16
CA HIS A 71 -11.79 -14.61 0.97
C HIS A 71 -10.88 -14.40 -0.23
N ASN A 72 -9.62 -14.80 -0.11
CA ASN A 72 -8.72 -14.92 -1.24
C ASN A 72 -8.63 -16.40 -1.64
N ARG A 73 -8.97 -16.69 -2.89
CA ARG A 73 -8.83 -18.03 -3.42
C ARG A 73 -7.35 -18.40 -3.54
N ARG A 74 -6.97 -19.51 -2.91
CA ARG A 74 -5.61 -20.05 -3.06
C ARG A 74 -5.49 -20.73 -4.41
N PHE A 75 -4.54 -20.31 -5.23
CA PHE A 75 -4.11 -21.03 -6.42
C PHE A 75 -2.59 -20.92 -6.56
N ARG A 76 -2.01 -21.86 -7.28
CA ARG A 76 -0.57 -21.82 -7.54
C ARG A 76 -0.32 -20.82 -8.68
N MET A 77 0.43 -19.78 -8.38
CA MET A 77 0.87 -18.79 -9.37
C MET A 77 1.90 -19.46 -10.31
N PRO A 78 1.75 -19.33 -11.63
CA PRO A 78 2.79 -19.74 -12.58
C PRO A 78 4.05 -18.87 -12.42
N ASP A 79 5.22 -19.46 -12.65
CA ASP A 79 6.52 -18.77 -12.47
C ASP A 79 6.75 -17.65 -13.51
N ASP A 80 5.99 -17.63 -14.60
CA ASP A 80 6.07 -16.67 -15.69
C ASP A 80 5.04 -15.52 -15.57
N VAL A 81 4.41 -15.36 -14.41
CA VAL A 81 3.44 -14.29 -14.11
C VAL A 81 4.05 -13.29 -13.15
N ASN A 82 4.10 -12.03 -13.55
CA ASN A 82 4.55 -10.90 -12.74
C ASN A 82 3.34 -10.18 -12.15
N ILE A 83 3.35 -9.97 -10.82
CA ILE A 83 2.28 -9.23 -10.16
C ILE A 83 2.89 -8.05 -9.41
N THR A 84 2.45 -6.85 -9.77
CA THR A 84 2.75 -5.62 -9.03
C THR A 84 1.58 -5.33 -8.08
N TYR A 85 1.82 -5.44 -6.78
CA TYR A 85 0.81 -5.14 -5.77
C TYR A 85 0.85 -3.67 -5.37
N ILE A 86 -0.29 -3.01 -5.45
CA ILE A 86 -0.52 -1.70 -4.84
C ILE A 86 -1.41 -1.94 -3.62
N ALA A 87 -0.88 -1.67 -2.42
CA ALA A 87 -1.59 -1.87 -1.17
C ALA A 87 -1.28 -0.71 -0.22
N THR A 88 -2.25 -0.37 0.63
CA THR A 88 -2.08 0.66 1.66
C THR A 88 -1.67 0.06 3.00
N ASN A 89 -0.86 0.81 3.75
CA ASN A 89 -0.59 0.59 5.17
C ASN A 89 -1.47 1.50 6.07
N ALA A 90 -2.25 2.39 5.47
CA ALA A 90 -3.11 3.31 6.20
C ALA A 90 -4.40 2.62 6.65
N ASP A 91 -4.94 3.08 7.78
CA ASP A 91 -6.30 2.73 8.20
C ASP A 91 -7.32 3.51 7.35
N LEU A 92 -8.09 2.80 6.57
CA LEU A 92 -9.16 3.33 5.71
C LEU A 92 -10.52 3.41 6.44
N GLY A 93 -10.56 3.04 7.72
CA GLY A 93 -11.80 3.03 8.50
C GLY A 93 -12.74 1.87 8.17
N GLY A 94 -14.02 2.02 8.54
CA GLY A 94 -15.02 0.97 8.39
C GLY A 94 -15.52 0.79 6.96
N VAL A 95 -15.76 -0.46 6.56
CA VAL A 95 -16.19 -0.86 5.19
C VAL A 95 -17.48 -0.14 4.71
N LEU A 96 -18.37 0.23 5.63
CA LEU A 96 -19.62 0.94 5.33
C LEU A 96 -19.62 2.37 5.86
N ASN A 97 -18.44 2.98 6.00
CA ASN A 97 -18.32 4.38 6.35
C ASN A 97 -18.48 5.23 5.07
N PHE A 98 -19.58 5.99 4.98
CA PHE A 98 -19.88 6.87 3.85
C PHE A 98 -19.56 8.35 4.15
N ASP A 99 -18.53 8.59 4.97
CA ASP A 99 -18.06 9.93 5.27
C ASP A 99 -17.31 10.52 4.06
N ALA A 100 -17.69 11.72 3.65
CA ALA A 100 -17.14 12.36 2.46
C ALA A 100 -15.69 12.86 2.63
N GLU A 101 -15.31 13.25 3.84
CA GLU A 101 -13.94 13.71 4.14
C GLU A 101 -12.98 12.51 4.17
N GLN A 102 -13.39 11.44 4.88
CA GLN A 102 -12.65 10.18 4.90
C GLN A 102 -12.47 9.63 3.48
N SER A 103 -13.52 9.63 2.66
CA SER A 103 -13.44 9.14 1.27
C SER A 103 -12.44 9.93 0.42
N ARG A 104 -12.37 11.26 0.56
CA ARG A 104 -11.38 12.09 -0.15
C ARG A 104 -9.96 11.77 0.32
N ARG A 105 -9.77 11.57 1.63
CA ARG A 105 -8.50 11.17 2.20
C ARG A 105 -8.06 9.80 1.66
N ASP A 106 -8.95 8.82 1.63
CA ASP A 106 -8.67 7.47 1.15
C ASP A 106 -8.28 7.46 -0.35
N ILE A 107 -8.96 8.29 -1.15
CA ILE A 107 -8.60 8.48 -2.57
C ILE A 107 -7.18 9.06 -2.70
N ALA A 108 -6.82 10.05 -1.88
CA ALA A 108 -5.49 10.65 -1.89
C ALA A 108 -4.42 9.64 -1.43
N ILE A 109 -4.70 8.83 -0.41
CA ILE A 109 -3.83 7.73 0.04
C ILE A 109 -3.60 6.75 -1.11
N GLY A 110 -4.67 6.27 -1.74
CA GLY A 110 -4.56 5.32 -2.85
C GLY A 110 -3.74 5.86 -4.03
N TYR A 111 -3.88 7.15 -4.33
CA TYR A 111 -3.06 7.82 -5.35
C TYR A 111 -1.57 7.85 -4.97
N LEU A 112 -1.24 8.17 -3.73
CA LEU A 112 0.12 8.22 -3.24
C LEU A 112 0.74 6.81 -3.14
N ASP A 113 -0.02 5.81 -2.68
CA ASP A 113 0.42 4.40 -2.64
C ASP A 113 0.68 3.86 -4.04
N ALA A 114 -0.15 4.20 -5.02
CA ALA A 114 0.11 3.84 -6.41
C ALA A 114 1.40 4.49 -6.92
N LYS A 115 1.63 5.76 -6.61
CA LYS A 115 2.89 6.44 -6.94
C LYS A 115 4.09 5.79 -6.27
N ARG A 116 3.98 5.39 -4.99
CA ARG A 116 5.07 4.69 -4.29
C ARG A 116 5.51 3.46 -5.07
N VAL A 117 4.57 2.63 -5.46
CA VAL A 117 4.88 1.37 -6.16
C VAL A 117 5.35 1.60 -7.60
N LEU A 118 4.67 2.49 -8.35
CA LEU A 118 4.94 2.67 -9.77
C LEU A 118 6.17 3.54 -10.05
N TYR A 119 6.54 4.44 -9.15
CA TYR A 119 7.70 5.33 -9.29
C TYR A 119 8.83 5.01 -8.33
N GLY A 120 8.71 3.95 -7.51
CA GLY A 120 9.76 3.51 -6.61
C GLY A 120 10.04 4.50 -5.47
N LEU A 121 8.97 5.11 -4.90
CA LEU A 121 9.14 5.96 -3.72
C LEU A 121 9.39 5.10 -2.48
N TYR A 122 10.19 5.62 -1.58
CA TYR A 122 10.54 5.01 -0.30
C TYR A 122 9.57 5.41 0.82
N GLY A 123 9.69 4.74 1.95
CA GLY A 123 8.90 4.96 3.15
C GLY A 123 7.69 4.05 3.26
N LYS A 124 7.28 3.77 4.51
CA LYS A 124 6.09 2.97 4.85
C LYS A 124 4.86 3.84 5.10
N HIS A 125 5.05 4.98 5.75
CA HIS A 125 4.00 5.92 6.17
C HIS A 125 4.09 7.29 5.49
N TYR A 126 5.24 7.60 4.92
CA TYR A 126 5.51 8.76 4.09
C TYR A 126 5.82 8.35 2.67
N TYR A 127 5.89 9.29 1.76
CA TYR A 127 6.20 9.08 0.35
C TYR A 127 7.44 9.88 0.01
N ILE A 128 8.57 9.19 -0.12
CA ILE A 128 9.87 9.85 -0.18
C ILE A 128 10.56 9.52 -1.50
N GLU A 129 10.84 10.55 -2.27
CA GLU A 129 11.64 10.49 -3.49
C GLU A 129 13.13 10.50 -3.11
N ARG A 130 13.84 9.50 -3.58
CA ARG A 130 15.27 9.36 -3.31
C ARG A 130 16.08 10.37 -4.10
N SER A 131 16.90 11.15 -3.43
CA SER A 131 17.94 12.01 -4.03
C SER A 131 19.33 11.73 -3.45
N MET A 132 19.44 11.12 -2.27
CA MET A 132 20.69 10.75 -1.62
C MET A 132 21.23 9.40 -2.10
N THR A 133 22.55 9.28 -2.11
CA THR A 133 23.27 8.00 -2.26
C THR A 133 23.31 7.24 -0.94
N ASP A 134 23.62 5.92 -0.98
CA ASP A 134 23.81 5.11 0.25
C ASP A 134 24.91 5.65 1.14
N ARG A 135 25.96 6.24 0.54
CA ARG A 135 27.07 6.85 1.27
C ARG A 135 26.64 8.10 2.03
N GLU A 136 25.82 8.94 1.42
CA GLU A 136 25.27 10.15 2.07
C GLU A 136 24.33 9.75 3.21
N ALA A 137 23.48 8.75 2.99
CA ALA A 137 22.61 8.20 4.01
C ALA A 137 23.39 7.63 5.21
N LEU A 138 24.46 6.86 4.95
CA LEU A 138 25.34 6.35 5.99
C LEU A 138 26.01 7.49 6.77
N ASN A 139 26.55 8.51 6.09
CA ASN A 139 27.17 9.65 6.75
C ASN A 139 26.18 10.36 7.66
N MET A 140 24.95 10.59 7.21
CA MET A 140 23.88 11.20 8.01
C MET A 140 23.55 10.37 9.26
N LEU A 141 23.49 9.04 9.15
CA LEU A 141 23.33 8.16 10.31
C LEU A 141 24.51 8.24 11.27
N LEU A 142 25.74 8.37 10.75
CA LEU A 142 26.94 8.53 11.57
C LEU A 142 27.03 9.90 12.24
N ASP A 143 26.55 10.96 11.59
CA ASP A 143 26.51 12.31 12.14
C ASP A 143 25.52 12.44 13.34
N SER A 144 24.62 11.46 13.49
CA SER A 144 23.76 11.35 14.65
C SER A 144 24.46 10.82 15.92
N LEU A 145 25.73 10.36 15.78
CA LEU A 145 26.55 9.94 16.92
C LEU A 145 26.86 11.13 17.83
N GLU A 146 26.64 10.96 19.12
CA GLU A 146 27.06 11.95 20.12
C GLU A 146 28.58 11.97 20.28
N THR A 147 29.10 13.14 20.66
CA THR A 147 30.54 13.30 20.87
C THR A 147 31.03 12.39 22.02
N GLY A 148 31.89 11.43 21.67
CA GLY A 148 32.43 10.45 22.61
C GLY A 148 31.84 9.05 22.51
N GLU A 149 30.83 8.82 21.67
CA GLU A 149 30.34 7.48 21.39
C GLU A 149 31.34 6.67 20.55
N ASN A 150 31.34 5.35 20.77
CA ASN A 150 32.22 4.44 20.06
C ASN A 150 31.60 4.02 18.72
N LEU A 151 32.17 4.46 17.61
CA LEU A 151 31.72 4.13 16.25
C LEU A 151 31.49 2.62 16.04
N ARG A 152 32.39 1.78 16.59
CA ARG A 152 32.23 0.33 16.47
C ARG A 152 30.98 -0.17 17.19
N GLN A 153 30.75 0.31 18.41
CA GLN A 153 29.56 -0.03 19.17
C GLN A 153 28.28 0.44 18.46
N PHE A 154 28.31 1.65 17.91
CA PHE A 154 27.20 2.19 17.13
C PHE A 154 26.87 1.29 15.92
N CYS A 155 27.85 0.97 15.09
CA CYS A 155 27.63 0.15 13.89
C CYS A 155 27.24 -1.32 14.21
N GLU A 156 27.87 -1.93 15.24
CA GLU A 156 27.67 -3.34 15.53
C GLU A 156 26.44 -3.61 16.42
N ARG A 157 25.97 -2.64 17.20
CA ARG A 157 24.92 -2.82 18.19
C ARG A 157 23.74 -1.86 18.03
N ASP A 158 24.01 -0.57 17.93
CA ASP A 158 22.96 0.44 18.04
C ASP A 158 22.20 0.61 16.72
N LEU A 159 22.85 0.69 15.57
CA LEU A 159 22.18 0.68 14.25
C LEU A 159 21.33 -0.58 14.04
N PRO A 160 21.82 -1.82 14.29
CA PRO A 160 20.98 -3.00 14.17
C PRO A 160 19.81 -3.05 15.15
N ARG A 161 19.93 -2.39 16.30
CA ARG A 161 18.81 -2.27 17.25
C ARG A 161 17.75 -1.32 16.72
N VAL A 162 18.13 -0.17 16.19
CA VAL A 162 17.24 0.81 15.58
C VAL A 162 16.55 0.18 14.37
N ALA A 163 17.29 -0.49 13.49
CA ALA A 163 16.74 -1.19 12.33
C ALA A 163 15.64 -2.18 12.72
N ARG A 164 15.90 -3.02 13.73
CA ARG A 164 14.88 -3.97 14.24
C ARG A 164 13.69 -3.27 14.89
N HIS A 165 13.91 -2.18 15.60
CA HIS A 165 12.83 -1.43 16.25
C HIS A 165 11.90 -0.77 15.24
N LEU A 166 12.46 -0.24 14.15
CA LEU A 166 11.74 0.42 13.07
C LEU A 166 11.31 -0.55 11.96
N ASP A 167 11.59 -1.85 12.12
CA ASP A 167 11.31 -2.87 11.09
C ASP A 167 11.88 -2.46 9.73
N ALA A 168 13.13 -1.94 9.73
CA ALA A 168 13.87 -1.54 8.56
C ALA A 168 14.77 -2.72 8.12
N GLU A 169 14.34 -3.43 7.09
CA GLU A 169 15.09 -4.51 6.47
C GLU A 169 15.68 -3.99 5.16
N GLY A 170 16.99 -3.75 5.09
CA GLY A 170 17.58 -3.28 3.84
C GLY A 170 18.94 -2.62 4.02
N ASP A 171 19.21 -1.66 3.17
CA ASP A 171 20.45 -0.89 3.16
C ASP A 171 20.40 0.31 4.13
N TYR A 172 21.50 1.05 4.17
CA TYR A 172 21.61 2.24 5.04
C TYR A 172 20.60 3.34 4.65
N TYR A 173 20.23 3.41 3.38
CA TYR A 173 19.25 4.38 2.93
C TYR A 173 17.85 4.05 3.48
N GLU A 174 17.42 2.79 3.40
CA GLU A 174 16.13 2.36 3.97
C GLU A 174 16.07 2.55 5.48
N LEU A 175 17.19 2.30 6.19
CA LEU A 175 17.28 2.59 7.61
C LEU A 175 17.16 4.07 7.90
N LEU A 176 17.85 4.94 7.14
CA LEU A 176 17.72 6.39 7.28
C LEU A 176 16.27 6.82 7.06
N ILE A 177 15.63 6.33 6.01
CA ILE A 177 14.22 6.65 5.73
C ILE A 177 13.32 6.27 6.91
N ALA A 178 13.50 5.08 7.49
CA ALA A 178 12.71 4.65 8.65
C ALA A 178 12.92 5.57 9.87
N VAL A 179 14.15 6.04 10.10
CA VAL A 179 14.47 7.00 11.16
C VAL A 179 13.82 8.36 10.88
N LEU A 180 13.87 8.84 9.64
CA LEU A 180 13.23 10.11 9.26
C LEU A 180 11.71 10.03 9.37
N GLU A 181 11.08 8.92 8.99
CA GLU A 181 9.64 8.70 9.15
C GLU A 181 9.21 8.72 10.63
N ASP A 182 9.96 8.06 11.50
CA ASP A 182 9.69 8.05 12.95
C ASP A 182 9.81 9.47 13.55
N ALA A 183 10.84 10.21 13.14
CA ALA A 183 11.02 11.60 13.57
C ALA A 183 9.90 12.50 13.03
N ALA A 184 9.53 12.35 11.76
CA ALA A 184 8.47 13.12 11.11
C ALA A 184 7.11 12.88 11.78
N ALA A 185 6.81 11.62 12.09
CA ALA A 185 5.59 11.26 12.80
C ALA A 185 5.52 11.89 14.22
N LYS A 186 6.63 11.86 14.95
CA LYS A 186 6.73 12.47 16.29
C LYS A 186 6.55 14.00 16.27
N GLN A 187 6.98 14.64 15.19
CA GLN A 187 6.84 16.09 15.00
C GLN A 187 5.51 16.47 14.32
N GLY A 188 4.65 15.51 13.96
CA GLY A 188 3.36 15.76 13.32
C GLY A 188 3.49 16.32 11.90
N VAL A 189 4.56 15.96 11.18
CA VAL A 189 4.73 16.34 9.76
C VAL A 189 3.64 15.68 8.92
N ASP A 190 3.05 16.44 8.00
CA ASP A 190 2.01 15.94 7.10
C ASP A 190 2.56 14.81 6.21
N ASN A 191 1.88 13.69 6.16
CA ASN A 191 2.25 12.52 5.36
C ASN A 191 1.43 12.38 4.06
N MET A 192 0.58 13.35 3.75
CA MET A 192 -0.29 13.32 2.56
C MET A 192 0.33 13.99 1.34
N ARG A 193 1.65 13.99 1.23
CA ARG A 193 2.41 14.52 0.09
C ARG A 193 3.70 13.74 -0.14
N ILE A 194 4.31 13.96 -1.30
CA ILE A 194 5.63 13.44 -1.63
C ILE A 194 6.69 14.45 -1.18
N TYR A 195 7.71 13.97 -0.51
CA TYR A 195 8.90 14.71 -0.09
C TYR A 195 10.12 14.21 -0.87
N LYS A 196 11.07 15.11 -1.17
CA LYS A 196 12.44 14.65 -1.35
C LYS A 196 13.04 14.32 0.01
N ASP A 197 13.93 13.33 0.06
CA ASP A 197 14.64 12.97 1.30
C ASP A 197 15.33 14.18 1.95
N THR A 198 16.04 14.99 1.15
CA THR A 198 16.69 16.23 1.62
C THR A 198 15.71 17.28 2.14
N GLU A 199 14.54 17.42 1.51
CA GLU A 199 13.48 18.32 1.98
C GLU A 199 12.95 17.89 3.36
N LEU A 200 12.73 16.57 3.54
CA LEU A 200 12.25 16.04 4.81
C LEU A 200 13.27 16.26 5.93
N VAL A 201 14.57 16.05 5.66
CA VAL A 201 15.65 16.33 6.61
C VAL A 201 15.63 17.79 7.03
N SER A 202 15.67 18.73 6.09
CA SER A 202 15.67 20.17 6.39
C SER A 202 14.47 20.56 7.25
N ARG A 203 13.29 20.02 6.96
CA ARG A 203 12.07 20.31 7.72
C ARG A 203 12.12 19.79 9.15
N LEU A 204 12.76 18.64 9.37
CA LEU A 204 12.93 18.07 10.72
C LEU A 204 13.96 18.84 11.55
N GLU A 205 14.96 19.45 10.91
CA GLU A 205 15.95 20.30 11.55
C GLU A 205 15.34 21.63 11.99
N GLU A 206 14.59 22.30 11.12
CA GLU A 206 13.89 23.56 11.42
C GLU A 206 12.93 23.45 12.62
N SER A 207 12.35 22.29 12.83
CA SER A 207 11.40 22.06 13.94
C SER A 207 12.10 21.78 15.28
N ARG A 208 13.44 21.69 15.32
CA ARG A 208 14.24 21.47 16.55
C ARG A 208 14.74 22.78 17.17
N GLU A 209 14.70 23.88 16.41
CA GLU A 209 15.03 25.23 16.88
C GLU A 209 13.79 25.92 17.49
#